data_450091f711496b3836b6f1f73b56cd0c
#
_entry.id   450091f711496b3836b6f1f73b56cd0c
#
_cell.length_a   1.000
_cell.length_b   1.000
_cell.length_c   1.000
_cell.angle_alpha   90.00
_cell.angle_beta   90.00
_cell.angle_gamma   90.00
#
_symmetry.space_group_name_H-M   'P 1'
#
loop_
_entity.id
_entity.type
_entity.pdbx_description
1 polymer ?
#
loop_
_entity_poly.entity_id
_entity_poly.type
_entity_poly.pdbx_seq_one_letter_code
_entity_poly.pdbx_strand_id
1 'polypeptide(L)'
;MKALFLIFHGFDKANGISKKIHYQVKALKECGLDVRLCYYDISPSGERRWMADNAVIAELGQGVFAKIRKRLGLNCIANYVLRENIHFVYIRSYHNANPFTINMVKRMKKKGAKVVMEIPTFPYDQEYITWPMKFKRLTDRCFRHRLASFLNGIVTFSNAKNIFGERTIRISNGIDFDAIPMKKQMNDTTHELHLIGVAEVHYWHGFDRLIRGLAEYYCTNPDYKVYFHIVG
;
A
#
# COMPACT_ATOMS: atom_id res chain seq x y z
N MET A 1 -7.69 -13.04 -17.84
CA MET A 1 -6.36 -12.45 -18.07
C MET A 1 -5.52 -12.62 -16.81
N LYS A 2 -4.26 -13.14 -16.93
CA LYS A 2 -3.38 -13.29 -15.77
C LYS A 2 -2.80 -11.95 -15.32
N ALA A 3 -2.82 -11.69 -14.03
CA ALA A 3 -2.36 -10.46 -13.42
C ALA A 3 -1.46 -10.73 -12.18
N LEU A 4 -0.55 -9.80 -11.89
CA LEU A 4 0.26 -9.80 -10.68
C LEU A 4 0.01 -8.52 -9.88
N PHE A 5 -0.32 -8.67 -8.60
CA PHE A 5 -0.33 -7.55 -7.65
C PHE A 5 0.96 -7.61 -6.84
N LEU A 6 1.86 -6.64 -7.05
CA LEU A 6 3.20 -6.62 -6.45
C LEU A 6 3.28 -5.61 -5.30
N ILE A 7 3.70 -6.09 -4.14
CA ILE A 7 4.04 -5.26 -2.96
C ILE A 7 5.48 -5.54 -2.51
N PHE A 8 6.15 -4.53 -1.95
CA PHE A 8 7.56 -4.62 -1.55
C PHE A 8 7.76 -4.87 -0.04
N HIS A 9 6.70 -5.13 0.68
CA HIS A 9 6.71 -5.42 2.13
C HIS A 9 6.05 -6.76 2.40
N GLY A 10 6.11 -7.19 3.66
CA GLY A 10 5.43 -8.40 4.12
C GLY A 10 3.91 -8.26 4.02
N PHE A 11 3.24 -9.39 3.90
CA PHE A 11 1.79 -9.47 3.90
C PHE A 11 1.31 -10.10 5.22
N ASP A 12 0.66 -9.28 6.04
CA ASP A 12 0.07 -9.72 7.31
C ASP A 12 -1.43 -9.37 7.31
N LYS A 13 -2.27 -10.40 7.40
CA LYS A 13 -3.73 -10.24 7.38
C LYS A 13 -4.27 -9.38 8.54
N ALA A 14 -3.56 -9.26 9.65
CA ALA A 14 -3.94 -8.42 10.78
C ALA A 14 -3.70 -6.93 10.52
N ASN A 15 -2.79 -6.59 9.62
CA ASN A 15 -2.43 -5.20 9.30
C ASN A 15 -3.46 -4.55 8.37
N GLY A 16 -3.88 -3.31 8.68
CA GLY A 16 -4.86 -2.56 7.88
C GLY A 16 -4.46 -2.34 6.42
N ILE A 17 -3.17 -2.14 6.14
CA ILE A 17 -2.65 -2.02 4.76
C ILE A 17 -2.81 -3.34 4.02
N SER A 18 -2.49 -4.46 4.66
CA SER A 18 -2.64 -5.79 4.08
C SER A 18 -4.11 -6.16 3.85
N LYS A 19 -5.02 -5.78 4.76
CA LYS A 19 -6.48 -5.92 4.54
C LYS A 19 -6.94 -5.16 3.31
N LYS A 20 -6.52 -3.91 3.15
CA LYS A 20 -6.80 -3.11 1.94
C LYS A 20 -6.30 -3.80 0.67
N ILE A 21 -5.06 -4.29 0.67
CA ILE A 21 -4.48 -5.02 -0.47
C ILE A 21 -5.29 -6.28 -0.77
N HIS A 22 -5.70 -7.01 0.27
CA HIS A 22 -6.54 -8.19 0.12
C HIS A 22 -7.87 -7.86 -0.60
N TYR A 23 -8.54 -6.78 -0.20
CA TYR A 23 -9.77 -6.33 -0.86
C TYR A 23 -9.54 -5.86 -2.29
N GLN A 24 -8.43 -5.19 -2.57
CA GLN A 24 -8.06 -4.82 -3.95
C GLN A 24 -7.83 -6.05 -4.82
N VAL A 25 -7.11 -7.07 -4.30
CA VAL A 25 -6.90 -8.34 -5.02
C VAL A 25 -8.22 -9.09 -5.23
N LYS A 26 -9.10 -9.14 -4.20
CA LYS A 26 -10.44 -9.73 -4.30
C LYS A 26 -11.25 -9.04 -5.41
N ALA A 27 -11.33 -7.71 -5.39
CA ALA A 27 -12.07 -6.94 -6.39
C ALA A 27 -11.54 -7.16 -7.81
N LEU A 28 -10.21 -7.22 -8.01
CA LEU A 28 -9.64 -7.54 -9.31
C LEU A 28 -10.00 -8.96 -9.78
N LYS A 29 -10.07 -9.94 -8.86
CA LYS A 29 -10.53 -11.30 -9.17
C LYS A 29 -12.01 -11.32 -9.56
N GLU A 30 -12.86 -10.58 -8.87
CA GLU A 30 -14.29 -10.42 -9.19
C GLU A 30 -14.51 -9.73 -10.55
N CYS A 31 -13.57 -8.88 -10.98
CA CYS A 31 -13.54 -8.34 -12.35
C CYS A 31 -13.05 -9.36 -13.41
N GLY A 32 -12.88 -10.63 -13.08
CA GLY A 32 -12.50 -11.70 -14.00
C GLY A 32 -10.99 -11.81 -14.27
N LEU A 33 -10.15 -11.20 -13.44
CA LEU A 33 -8.71 -11.35 -13.52
C LEU A 33 -8.22 -12.55 -12.69
N ASP A 34 -7.32 -13.35 -13.25
CA ASP A 34 -6.52 -14.34 -12.49
C ASP A 34 -5.35 -13.63 -11.82
N VAL A 35 -5.58 -13.12 -10.60
CA VAL A 35 -4.63 -12.28 -9.87
C VAL A 35 -3.84 -13.09 -8.87
N ARG A 36 -2.51 -13.00 -8.96
CA ARG A 36 -1.58 -13.51 -7.96
C ARG A 36 -0.97 -12.36 -7.16
N LEU A 37 -0.90 -12.51 -5.82
CA LEU A 37 -0.27 -11.55 -4.93
C LEU A 37 1.22 -11.88 -4.78
N CYS A 38 2.09 -10.96 -5.23
CA CYS A 38 3.53 -11.06 -5.02
C CYS A 38 3.97 -10.15 -3.89
N TYR A 39 4.65 -10.73 -2.89
CA TYR A 39 5.07 -10.02 -1.68
C TYR A 39 6.42 -10.53 -1.16
N TYR A 40 7.04 -9.72 -0.33
CA TYR A 40 8.25 -10.06 0.38
C TYR A 40 7.90 -10.73 1.70
N ASP A 41 8.55 -11.85 2.00
CA ASP A 41 8.30 -12.62 3.20
C ASP A 41 9.61 -12.90 3.97
N ILE A 42 9.46 -13.13 5.26
CA ILE A 42 10.54 -13.60 6.15
C ILE A 42 10.00 -14.86 6.84
N SER A 43 10.61 -16.00 6.57
CA SER A 43 10.24 -17.26 7.21
C SER A 43 10.51 -17.23 8.71
N PRO A 44 9.92 -18.13 9.50
CA PRO A 44 10.24 -18.29 10.92
C PRO A 44 11.72 -18.55 11.20
N SER A 45 12.45 -19.15 10.24
CA SER A 45 13.91 -19.36 10.29
C SER A 45 14.72 -18.10 9.98
N GLY A 46 14.08 -16.98 9.63
CA GLY A 46 14.73 -15.72 9.28
C GLY A 46 15.18 -15.63 7.82
N GLU A 47 14.84 -16.58 6.98
CA GLU A 47 15.10 -16.55 5.56
C GLU A 47 14.17 -15.57 4.84
N ARG A 48 14.76 -14.78 3.97
CA ARG A 48 14.07 -13.75 3.19
C ARG A 48 13.77 -14.29 1.81
N ARG A 49 12.55 -14.04 1.32
CA ARG A 49 12.11 -14.59 0.04
C ARG A 49 11.07 -13.71 -0.65
N TRP A 50 10.96 -13.86 -1.95
CA TRP A 50 9.83 -13.36 -2.71
C TRP A 50 8.81 -14.47 -2.89
N MET A 51 7.56 -14.19 -2.59
CA MET A 51 6.42 -15.10 -2.69
C MET A 51 5.46 -14.66 -3.79
N ALA A 52 4.81 -15.61 -4.45
CA ALA A 52 3.62 -15.37 -5.23
C ALA A 52 2.53 -16.29 -4.69
N ASP A 53 1.51 -15.71 -4.08
CA ASP A 53 0.54 -16.41 -3.24
C ASP A 53 1.28 -17.29 -2.19
N ASN A 54 1.19 -18.62 -2.31
CA ASN A 54 1.85 -19.56 -1.39
C ASN A 54 3.16 -20.15 -1.94
N ALA A 55 3.59 -19.77 -3.15
CA ALA A 55 4.78 -20.30 -3.80
C ALA A 55 5.99 -19.38 -3.63
N VAL A 56 7.16 -19.95 -3.31
CA VAL A 56 8.44 -19.22 -3.31
C VAL A 56 8.88 -19.00 -4.75
N ILE A 57 9.09 -17.76 -5.17
CA ILE A 57 9.60 -17.41 -6.50
C ILE A 57 11.08 -17.10 -6.49
N ALA A 58 11.63 -16.70 -5.35
CA ALA A 58 13.07 -16.51 -5.18
C ALA A 58 13.46 -16.51 -3.70
N GLU A 59 14.49 -17.25 -3.36
CA GLU A 59 15.14 -17.19 -2.06
C GLU A 59 16.24 -16.14 -2.08
N LEU A 60 16.30 -15.32 -1.05
CA LEU A 60 17.27 -14.23 -0.92
C LEU A 60 18.34 -14.55 0.13
N GLY A 61 18.12 -15.59 0.96
CA GLY A 61 18.95 -15.98 2.09
C GLY A 61 18.68 -15.15 3.34
N GLN A 62 19.69 -15.04 4.20
CA GLN A 62 19.57 -14.38 5.52
C GLN A 62 20.51 -13.18 5.64
N GLY A 63 20.33 -12.40 6.72
CA GLY A 63 21.24 -11.33 7.11
C GLY A 63 21.23 -10.11 6.19
N VAL A 64 22.37 -9.41 6.16
CA VAL A 64 22.55 -8.16 5.42
C VAL A 64 22.54 -8.36 3.91
N PHE A 65 23.17 -9.45 3.44
CA PHE A 65 23.19 -9.76 2.00
C PHE A 65 21.80 -10.00 1.42
N ALA A 66 20.91 -10.62 2.18
CA ALA A 66 19.52 -10.79 1.76
C ALA A 66 18.77 -9.45 1.67
N LYS A 67 19.05 -8.48 2.55
CA LYS A 67 18.52 -7.11 2.46
C LYS A 67 18.99 -6.40 1.19
N ILE A 68 20.25 -6.61 0.80
CA ILE A 68 20.81 -6.06 -0.44
C ILE A 68 20.15 -6.74 -1.64
N ARG A 69 20.08 -8.07 -1.68
CA ARG A 69 19.43 -8.84 -2.75
C ARG A 69 17.97 -8.46 -2.92
N LYS A 70 17.23 -8.18 -1.84
CA LYS A 70 15.86 -7.65 -1.91
C LYS A 70 15.76 -6.38 -2.75
N ARG A 71 16.73 -5.48 -2.65
CA ARG A 71 16.73 -4.19 -3.34
C ARG A 71 17.25 -4.26 -4.77
N LEU A 72 18.25 -5.10 -5.01
CA LEU A 72 18.95 -5.19 -6.29
C LEU A 72 18.40 -6.32 -7.17
N GLY A 73 17.94 -7.41 -6.56
CA GLY A 73 17.56 -8.66 -7.22
C GLY A 73 16.13 -8.73 -7.75
N LEU A 74 15.54 -7.62 -8.18
CA LEU A 74 14.15 -7.57 -8.66
C LEU A 74 13.91 -8.32 -9.99
N ASN A 75 14.96 -8.78 -10.65
CA ASN A 75 14.86 -9.55 -11.89
C ASN A 75 14.14 -10.89 -11.71
N CYS A 76 14.15 -11.47 -10.51
CA CYS A 76 13.40 -12.71 -10.24
C CYS A 76 11.89 -12.48 -10.42
N ILE A 77 11.38 -11.32 -10.02
CA ILE A 77 9.96 -10.95 -10.20
C ILE A 77 9.65 -10.78 -11.69
N ALA A 78 10.52 -10.07 -12.44
CA ALA A 78 10.33 -9.93 -13.88
C ALA A 78 10.38 -11.30 -14.59
N ASN A 79 11.29 -12.19 -14.20
CA ASN A 79 11.36 -13.54 -14.74
C ASN A 79 10.10 -14.36 -14.44
N TYR A 80 9.54 -14.19 -13.22
CA TYR A 80 8.28 -14.82 -12.85
C TYR A 80 7.13 -14.34 -13.75
N VAL A 81 7.01 -13.02 -13.95
CA VAL A 81 5.99 -12.43 -14.86
C VAL A 81 6.11 -13.02 -16.26
N LEU A 82 7.34 -13.18 -16.77
CA LEU A 82 7.59 -13.73 -18.09
C LEU A 82 7.25 -15.23 -18.19
N ARG A 83 7.66 -16.01 -17.18
CA ARG A 83 7.44 -17.47 -17.14
C ARG A 83 5.95 -17.81 -17.02
N GLU A 84 5.22 -17.09 -16.19
CA GLU A 84 3.79 -17.33 -15.94
C GLU A 84 2.89 -16.68 -17.00
N ASN A 85 3.46 -15.99 -17.97
CA ASN A 85 2.74 -15.27 -19.02
C ASN A 85 1.72 -14.28 -18.45
N ILE A 86 2.18 -13.41 -17.53
CA ILE A 86 1.37 -12.40 -16.87
C ILE A 86 1.26 -11.18 -17.78
N HIS A 87 0.03 -10.72 -18.07
CA HIS A 87 -0.25 -9.64 -18.99
C HIS A 87 -0.50 -8.30 -18.31
N PHE A 88 -0.85 -8.30 -17.03
CA PHE A 88 -1.12 -7.10 -16.27
C PHE A 88 -0.37 -7.14 -14.93
N VAL A 89 0.37 -6.08 -14.62
CA VAL A 89 1.10 -5.94 -13.35
C VAL A 89 0.65 -4.67 -12.64
N TYR A 90 0.12 -4.82 -11.46
CA TYR A 90 -0.23 -3.73 -10.54
C TYR A 90 0.82 -3.66 -9.45
N ILE A 91 1.59 -2.58 -9.42
CA ILE A 91 2.66 -2.37 -8.43
C ILE A 91 2.19 -1.36 -7.40
N ARG A 92 2.15 -1.76 -6.12
CA ARG A 92 2.00 -0.80 -5.04
C ARG A 92 3.35 -0.17 -4.71
N SER A 93 3.50 1.12 -4.92
CA SER A 93 4.74 1.84 -4.66
C SER A 93 5.13 1.80 -3.19
N TYR A 94 6.42 1.70 -2.95
CA TYR A 94 7.05 1.84 -1.62
C TYR A 94 8.18 2.88 -1.70
N HIS A 95 7.98 3.93 -2.50
CA HIS A 95 8.94 5.02 -2.76
C HIS A 95 10.33 4.46 -3.10
N ASN A 96 10.39 3.59 -4.07
CA ASN A 96 11.58 2.82 -4.44
C ASN A 96 11.97 2.98 -5.90
N ALA A 97 11.79 4.18 -6.46
CA ALA A 97 12.29 4.48 -7.79
C ALA A 97 13.82 4.44 -7.79
N ASN A 98 14.37 3.50 -8.54
CA ASN A 98 15.80 3.27 -8.71
C ASN A 98 16.06 2.50 -10.01
N PRO A 99 17.32 2.37 -10.47
CA PRO A 99 17.65 1.67 -11.71
C PRO A 99 17.17 0.21 -11.77
N PHE A 100 17.12 -0.48 -10.63
CA PHE A 100 16.72 -1.91 -10.59
C PHE A 100 15.21 -2.06 -10.77
N THR A 101 14.41 -1.18 -10.16
CA THR A 101 12.96 -1.12 -10.36
C THR A 101 12.63 -0.74 -11.80
N ILE A 102 13.35 0.23 -12.38
CA ILE A 102 13.21 0.60 -13.79
C ILE A 102 13.50 -0.60 -14.68
N ASN A 103 14.60 -1.31 -14.44
CA ASN A 103 14.98 -2.49 -15.23
C ASN A 103 13.93 -3.60 -15.13
N MET A 104 13.41 -3.85 -13.94
CA MET A 104 12.33 -4.82 -13.71
C MET A 104 11.10 -4.46 -14.57
N VAL A 105 10.61 -3.21 -14.51
CA VAL A 105 9.45 -2.74 -15.29
C VAL A 105 9.73 -2.85 -16.79
N LYS A 106 10.90 -2.43 -17.26
CA LYS A 106 11.28 -2.53 -18.67
C LYS A 106 11.26 -3.98 -19.18
N ARG A 107 11.74 -4.92 -18.38
CA ARG A 107 11.76 -6.35 -18.73
C ARG A 107 10.34 -6.91 -18.83
N MET A 108 9.45 -6.57 -17.90
CA MET A 108 8.04 -6.97 -17.95
C MET A 108 7.37 -6.45 -19.22
N LYS A 109 7.60 -5.18 -19.57
CA LYS A 109 7.01 -4.57 -20.77
C LYS A 109 7.52 -5.14 -22.09
N LYS A 110 8.76 -5.60 -22.18
CA LYS A 110 9.32 -6.21 -23.40
C LYS A 110 8.49 -7.40 -23.91
N LYS A 111 7.76 -8.08 -23.06
CA LYS A 111 6.89 -9.22 -23.38
C LYS A 111 5.40 -8.83 -23.41
N GLY A 112 5.10 -7.52 -23.48
CA GLY A 112 3.75 -7.03 -23.67
C GLY A 112 2.94 -6.82 -22.39
N ALA A 113 3.52 -7.03 -21.20
CA ALA A 113 2.80 -6.77 -19.96
C ALA A 113 2.47 -5.28 -19.81
N LYS A 114 1.23 -4.97 -19.44
CA LYS A 114 0.81 -3.62 -19.02
C LYS A 114 1.16 -3.46 -17.54
N VAL A 115 1.88 -2.38 -17.22
CA VAL A 115 2.36 -2.14 -15.85
C VAL A 115 1.81 -0.80 -15.36
N VAL A 116 1.05 -0.83 -14.27
CA VAL A 116 0.59 0.37 -13.55
C VAL A 116 1.21 0.41 -12.16
N MET A 117 1.36 1.62 -11.61
CA MET A 117 1.90 1.78 -10.25
C MET A 117 0.96 2.62 -9.40
N GLU A 118 0.54 2.07 -8.26
CA GLU A 118 -0.20 2.82 -7.25
C GLU A 118 0.76 3.65 -6.40
N ILE A 119 0.51 4.96 -6.31
CA ILE A 119 1.14 5.88 -5.37
C ILE A 119 0.06 6.26 -4.35
N PRO A 120 0.04 5.62 -3.17
CA PRO A 120 -1.06 5.75 -2.22
C PRO A 120 -1.15 7.14 -1.59
N THR A 121 -0.02 7.81 -1.40
CA THR A 121 0.07 9.16 -0.86
C THR A 121 0.81 10.05 -1.85
N PHE A 122 0.23 11.19 -2.24
CA PHE A 122 0.90 12.17 -3.08
C PHE A 122 0.45 13.59 -2.69
N PRO A 123 1.40 14.51 -2.46
CA PRO A 123 2.86 14.35 -2.46
C PRO A 123 3.37 13.57 -1.23
N TYR A 124 4.42 12.78 -1.38
CA TYR A 124 4.97 11.92 -0.32
C TYR A 124 6.38 12.33 0.15
N ASP A 125 6.91 13.43 -0.35
CA ASP A 125 8.26 13.88 0.03
C ASP A 125 8.40 14.17 1.53
N GLN A 126 7.30 14.43 2.24
CA GLN A 126 7.27 14.70 3.68
C GLN A 126 7.37 13.43 4.55
N GLU A 127 7.15 12.25 3.98
CA GLU A 127 7.23 10.97 4.71
C GLU A 127 8.70 10.55 5.02
N TYR A 128 9.69 11.22 4.44
CA TYR A 128 11.12 10.91 4.63
C TYR A 128 11.72 11.71 5.79
N ILE A 129 11.48 11.26 7.03
CA ILE A 129 11.84 11.99 8.25
C ILE A 129 13.29 11.69 8.67
N THR A 130 13.73 10.43 8.63
CA THR A 130 15.05 10.01 9.14
C THR A 130 16.17 10.21 8.12
N TRP A 131 17.42 10.29 8.60
CA TRP A 131 18.62 10.43 7.76
C TRP A 131 18.75 9.36 6.66
N PRO A 132 18.59 8.04 6.95
CA PRO A 132 18.62 7.02 5.91
C PRO A 132 17.47 7.16 4.89
N MET A 133 16.32 7.66 5.34
CA MET A 133 15.17 7.95 4.46
C MET A 133 15.46 9.13 3.54
N LYS A 134 16.18 10.16 4.00
CA LYS A 134 16.57 11.32 3.15
C LYS A 134 17.45 10.89 1.97
N PHE A 135 18.38 9.96 2.18
CA PHE A 135 19.19 9.41 1.09
C PHE A 135 18.33 8.59 0.10
N LYS A 136 17.42 7.77 0.62
CA LYS A 136 16.44 7.04 -0.19
C LYS A 136 15.57 8.00 -1.02
N ARG A 137 15.13 9.14 -0.43
CA ARG A 137 14.39 10.19 -1.14
C ARG A 137 15.19 10.79 -2.29
N LEU A 138 16.48 11.07 -2.08
CA LEU A 138 17.32 11.61 -3.14
C LEU A 138 17.38 10.65 -4.33
N THR A 139 17.62 9.37 -4.10
CA THR A 139 17.59 8.34 -5.15
C THR A 139 16.23 8.29 -5.84
N ASP A 140 15.14 8.29 -5.07
CA ASP A 140 13.79 8.26 -5.61
C ASP A 140 13.53 9.50 -6.51
N ARG A 141 13.89 10.69 -6.06
CA ARG A 141 13.76 11.93 -6.84
C ARG A 141 14.52 11.90 -8.16
N CYS A 142 15.71 11.31 -8.18
CA CYS A 142 16.51 11.18 -9.40
C CYS A 142 15.87 10.22 -10.43
N PHE A 143 15.12 9.22 -9.99
CA PHE A 143 14.65 8.15 -10.85
C PHE A 143 13.14 8.09 -11.05
N ARG A 144 12.33 8.78 -10.23
CA ARG A 144 10.86 8.65 -10.23
C ARG A 144 10.20 9.07 -11.55
N HIS A 145 10.66 10.16 -12.20
CA HIS A 145 10.18 10.57 -13.51
C HIS A 145 10.53 9.53 -14.58
N ARG A 146 11.77 9.02 -14.54
CA ARG A 146 12.21 7.98 -15.47
C ARG A 146 11.47 6.65 -15.24
N LEU A 147 11.17 6.28 -13.99
CA LEU A 147 10.35 5.10 -13.70
C LEU A 147 8.94 5.31 -14.25
N ALA A 148 8.33 6.47 -13.98
CA ALA A 148 6.99 6.81 -14.41
C ALA A 148 6.83 6.68 -15.94
N SER A 149 7.78 7.17 -16.74
CA SER A 149 7.74 7.10 -18.21
C SER A 149 7.71 5.66 -18.78
N PHE A 150 8.03 4.64 -17.98
CA PHE A 150 7.88 3.25 -18.37
C PHE A 150 6.55 2.62 -17.94
N LEU A 151 5.74 3.31 -17.15
CA LEU A 151 4.42 2.82 -16.71
C LEU A 151 3.35 3.02 -17.80
N ASN A 152 2.24 2.35 -17.66
CA ASN A 152 1.04 2.55 -18.47
C ASN A 152 0.03 3.48 -17.78
N GLY A 153 0.36 3.98 -16.59
CA GLY A 153 -0.38 4.93 -15.79
C GLY A 153 -0.05 4.82 -14.32
N ILE A 154 -0.39 5.86 -13.57
CA ILE A 154 -0.20 5.93 -12.12
C ILE A 154 -1.57 5.94 -11.47
N VAL A 155 -1.80 4.98 -10.55
CA VAL A 155 -3.02 4.92 -9.74
C VAL A 155 -2.81 5.75 -8.48
N THR A 156 -3.75 6.62 -8.14
CA THR A 156 -3.63 7.52 -6.98
C THR A 156 -4.97 7.77 -6.30
N PHE A 157 -4.93 8.12 -5.02
CA PHE A 157 -6.07 8.59 -4.25
C PHE A 157 -6.18 10.11 -4.20
N SER A 158 -5.19 10.82 -4.77
CA SER A 158 -5.16 12.28 -4.85
C SER A 158 -5.91 12.81 -6.07
N ASN A 159 -6.16 14.13 -6.08
CA ASN A 159 -6.78 14.81 -7.22
C ASN A 159 -5.77 15.18 -8.33
N ALA A 160 -4.51 14.78 -8.20
CA ALA A 160 -3.48 15.08 -9.19
C ALA A 160 -3.81 14.42 -10.54
N LYS A 161 -3.92 15.19 -11.59
CA LYS A 161 -4.17 14.69 -12.97
C LYS A 161 -2.94 14.03 -13.59
N ASN A 162 -1.76 14.48 -13.19
CA ASN A 162 -0.47 13.94 -13.61
C ASN A 162 0.46 13.81 -12.40
N ILE A 163 1.22 12.72 -12.36
CA ILE A 163 2.26 12.49 -11.37
C ILE A 163 3.53 12.08 -12.12
N PHE A 164 4.62 12.79 -11.88
CA PHE A 164 5.92 12.57 -12.51
C PHE A 164 5.90 12.54 -14.05
N GLY A 165 4.97 13.31 -14.66
CA GLY A 165 4.81 13.38 -16.11
C GLY A 165 3.83 12.36 -16.70
N GLU A 166 3.35 11.40 -15.91
CA GLU A 166 2.41 10.37 -16.36
C GLU A 166 0.98 10.66 -15.93
N ARG A 167 0.02 10.25 -16.75
CA ARG A 167 -1.41 10.36 -16.45
C ARG A 167 -1.77 9.52 -15.22
N THR A 168 -2.71 10.04 -14.45
CA THR A 168 -3.21 9.35 -13.28
C THR A 168 -4.57 8.68 -13.52
N ILE A 169 -4.79 7.61 -12.78
CA ILE A 169 -6.07 6.94 -12.63
C ILE A 169 -6.47 7.14 -11.17
N ARG A 170 -7.46 7.99 -10.95
CA ARG A 170 -7.95 8.24 -9.59
C ARG A 170 -8.85 7.11 -9.14
N ILE A 171 -8.56 6.59 -7.95
CA ILE A 171 -9.40 5.64 -7.24
C ILE A 171 -9.72 6.15 -5.84
N SER A 172 -10.68 5.52 -5.16
CA SER A 172 -10.97 5.73 -3.74
C SER A 172 -10.63 4.45 -2.94
N ASN A 173 -10.55 4.61 -1.62
CA ASN A 173 -10.53 3.45 -0.74
C ASN A 173 -11.89 2.73 -0.83
N GLY A 174 -11.83 1.42 -0.95
CA GLY A 174 -12.99 0.55 -0.90
C GLY A 174 -12.93 -0.38 0.30
N ILE A 175 -14.07 -0.92 0.67
CA ILE A 175 -14.23 -1.96 1.68
C ILE A 175 -15.00 -3.13 1.07
N ASP A 176 -14.83 -4.29 1.67
CA ASP A 176 -15.61 -5.48 1.32
C ASP A 176 -16.91 -5.48 2.15
N PHE A 177 -18.01 -5.09 1.52
CA PHE A 177 -19.31 -5.03 2.19
C PHE A 177 -19.84 -6.40 2.60
N ASP A 178 -19.42 -7.48 1.94
CA ASP A 178 -19.81 -8.84 2.32
C ASP A 178 -19.12 -9.28 3.61
N ALA A 179 -17.91 -8.77 3.86
CA ALA A 179 -17.11 -9.10 5.04
C ALA A 179 -17.39 -8.18 6.24
N ILE A 180 -18.05 -7.03 6.03
CA ILE A 180 -18.31 -6.03 7.06
C ILE A 180 -19.83 -5.89 7.25
N PRO A 181 -20.42 -6.45 8.31
CA PRO A 181 -21.83 -6.33 8.55
C PRO A 181 -22.24 -4.87 8.82
N MET A 182 -23.32 -4.44 8.21
CA MET A 182 -23.90 -3.12 8.50
C MET A 182 -24.46 -3.09 9.91
N LYS A 183 -24.17 -2.01 10.64
CA LYS A 183 -24.77 -1.76 11.95
C LYS A 183 -26.28 -1.64 11.77
N LYS A 184 -27.05 -2.42 12.52
CA LYS A 184 -28.50 -2.21 12.60
C LYS A 184 -28.74 -0.84 13.23
N GLN A 185 -29.66 -0.08 12.62
CA GLN A 185 -30.06 1.22 13.16
C GLN A 185 -30.69 0.97 14.56
N MET A 186 -30.03 1.44 15.60
CA MET A 186 -30.61 1.48 16.93
C MET A 186 -31.18 2.88 17.11
N ASN A 187 -32.45 2.96 17.54
CA ASN A 187 -33.02 4.23 18.02
C ASN A 187 -32.30 4.54 19.33
N ASP A 188 -31.35 5.44 19.27
CA ASP A 188 -30.61 5.87 20.44
C ASP A 188 -31.42 6.96 21.14
N THR A 189 -31.97 6.62 22.30
CA THR A 189 -32.67 7.57 23.16
C THR A 189 -31.76 8.13 24.26
N THR A 190 -30.49 7.74 24.26
CA THR A 190 -29.51 8.20 25.24
C THR A 190 -28.86 9.52 24.75
N HIS A 191 -28.72 10.48 25.68
CA HIS A 191 -27.95 11.72 25.43
C HIS A 191 -26.41 11.43 25.48
N GLU A 192 -25.97 10.30 24.93
CA GLU A 192 -24.59 9.88 24.94
C GLU A 192 -24.10 9.54 23.52
N LEU A 193 -22.92 10.04 23.15
CA LEU A 193 -22.24 9.77 21.89
C LEU A 193 -20.90 9.08 22.16
N HIS A 194 -20.72 7.91 21.58
CA HIS A 194 -19.47 7.15 21.67
C HIS A 194 -18.70 7.26 20.35
N LEU A 195 -17.57 7.97 20.36
CA LEU A 195 -16.61 8.05 19.26
C LEU A 195 -15.52 7.00 19.48
N ILE A 196 -15.18 6.25 18.45
CA ILE A 196 -14.14 5.22 18.52
C ILE A 196 -13.04 5.51 17.50
N GLY A 197 -11.81 5.73 17.96
CA GLY A 197 -10.62 5.83 17.15
C GLY A 197 -9.83 4.52 17.22
N VAL A 198 -9.69 3.80 16.11
CA VAL A 198 -8.92 2.57 16.03
C VAL A 198 -7.70 2.80 15.15
N ALA A 199 -6.50 2.89 15.75
CA ALA A 199 -5.26 3.08 15.02
C ALA A 199 -4.04 2.85 15.92
N GLU A 200 -2.90 2.45 15.35
CA GLU A 200 -1.61 2.69 15.99
C GLU A 200 -1.43 4.22 16.11
N VAL A 201 -1.38 4.72 17.34
CA VAL A 201 -1.51 6.17 17.62
C VAL A 201 -0.29 6.93 17.12
N HIS A 202 -0.52 7.82 16.17
CA HIS A 202 0.48 8.75 15.64
C HIS A 202 -0.07 10.18 15.60
N TYR A 203 0.82 11.19 15.61
CA TYR A 203 0.46 12.61 15.65
C TYR A 203 -0.44 13.06 14.48
N TRP A 204 -0.31 12.42 13.29
CA TRP A 204 -1.14 12.76 12.11
C TRP A 204 -2.59 12.29 12.20
N HIS A 205 -2.94 11.40 13.15
CA HIS A 205 -4.32 11.00 13.37
C HIS A 205 -5.16 12.11 14.01
N GLY A 206 -4.51 13.09 14.65
CA GLY A 206 -5.17 14.26 15.20
C GLY A 206 -6.02 13.99 16.44
N PHE A 207 -5.76 12.90 17.17
CA PHE A 207 -6.46 12.57 18.41
C PHE A 207 -6.30 13.65 19.47
N ASP A 208 -5.11 14.29 19.52
CA ASP A 208 -4.86 15.45 20.39
C ASP A 208 -5.79 16.63 20.10
N ARG A 209 -6.12 16.87 18.82
CA ARG A 209 -7.06 17.94 18.42
C ARG A 209 -8.47 17.62 18.85
N LEU A 210 -8.89 16.34 18.68
CA LEU A 210 -10.21 15.91 19.13
C LEU A 210 -10.33 16.01 20.65
N ILE A 211 -9.31 15.60 21.42
CA ILE A 211 -9.31 15.70 22.88
C ILE A 211 -9.40 17.15 23.34
N ARG A 212 -8.66 18.08 22.70
CA ARG A 212 -8.78 19.52 23.01
C ARG A 212 -10.18 20.06 22.70
N GLY A 213 -10.73 19.71 21.53
CA GLY A 213 -12.08 20.11 21.17
C GLY A 213 -13.14 19.56 22.12
N LEU A 214 -12.99 18.32 22.62
CA LEU A 214 -13.85 17.78 23.66
C LEU A 214 -13.70 18.51 24.99
N ALA A 215 -12.50 18.92 25.39
CA ALA A 215 -12.29 19.74 26.58
C ALA A 215 -13.02 21.09 26.47
N GLU A 216 -12.92 21.79 25.33
CA GLU A 216 -13.65 23.01 25.05
C GLU A 216 -15.16 22.77 25.06
N TYR A 217 -15.63 21.69 24.43
CA TYR A 217 -17.06 21.33 24.44
C TYR A 217 -17.61 21.14 25.85
N TYR A 218 -16.87 20.46 26.74
CA TYR A 218 -17.31 20.27 28.13
C TYR A 218 -17.26 21.53 28.98
N CYS A 219 -16.49 22.56 28.59
CA CYS A 219 -16.57 23.87 29.24
C CYS A 219 -17.91 24.60 29.01
N THR A 220 -18.70 24.20 28.02
CA THR A 220 -20.03 24.78 27.72
C THR A 220 -21.16 24.12 28.49
N ASN A 221 -20.88 23.16 29.35
CA ASN A 221 -21.85 22.35 30.09
C ASN A 221 -22.95 21.74 29.20
N PRO A 222 -22.56 20.90 28.22
CA PRO A 222 -23.46 20.41 27.18
C PRO A 222 -24.45 19.36 27.68
N ASP A 223 -25.62 19.29 27.03
CA ASP A 223 -26.66 18.29 27.33
C ASP A 223 -26.22 16.86 26.88
N TYR A 224 -25.39 16.75 25.86
CA TYR A 224 -24.89 15.47 25.38
C TYR A 224 -23.54 15.11 25.98
N LYS A 225 -23.40 13.87 26.46
CA LYS A 225 -22.12 13.32 26.86
C LYS A 225 -21.41 12.67 25.66
N VAL A 226 -20.16 13.02 25.43
CA VAL A 226 -19.35 12.47 24.35
C VAL A 226 -18.18 11.70 24.92
N TYR A 227 -18.12 10.40 24.65
CA TYR A 227 -17.02 9.55 25.06
C TYR A 227 -16.11 9.28 23.86
N PHE A 228 -14.81 9.45 24.03
CA PHE A 228 -13.83 9.12 23.00
C PHE A 228 -12.99 7.91 23.44
N HIS A 229 -13.20 6.79 22.75
CA HIS A 229 -12.50 5.54 22.98
C HIS A 229 -11.32 5.44 22.00
N ILE A 230 -10.10 5.26 22.52
CA ILE A 230 -8.89 5.05 21.71
C ILE A 230 -8.49 3.58 21.84
N VAL A 231 -8.43 2.88 20.71
CA VAL A 231 -8.04 1.47 20.61
C VAL A 231 -6.85 1.35 19.67
N GLY A 232 -5.71 0.82 20.18
CA GLY A 232 -4.47 0.64 19.42
C GLY A 232 -3.38 -0.09 20.17
#